data_2e5ac03d1b9cc138fbae67e96e26420b
#
_entry.id   2e5ac03d1b9cc138fbae67e96e26420b
#
_cell.length_a   1.000
_cell.length_b   1.000
_cell.length_c   1.000
_cell.angle_alpha   90.00
_cell.angle_beta   90.00
_cell.angle_gamma   90.00
#
_symmetry.space_group_name_H-M   'P 1'
#
loop_
_entity.id
_entity.type
_entity.pdbx_description
1 polymer ?
#
loop_
_entity_poly.entity_id
_entity_poly.type
_entity_poly.pdbx_seq_one_letter_code
_entity_poly.pdbx_strand_id
1 'polypeptide(L)'
;MHWEHLAPAIVRDTLGHIFSGSSIVDQENVAGYGTGTILAFYTSASDKNGQIQCLAYSNDNGRTFTKYDKNPILRSSDRRKDFRDPKVFWYAPGNKWIMIVAADKEMRFYDSE
;
A
#
# COMPACT_ATOMS: atom_id res chain seq x y z
N MET A 1 3.44 -29.76 1.29
CA MET A 1 3.34 -28.36 1.71
C MET A 1 2.09 -28.21 2.55
N HIS A 2 2.24 -27.60 3.73
CA HIS A 2 1.11 -27.31 4.62
C HIS A 2 0.87 -25.82 4.68
N TRP A 3 -0.41 -25.43 4.71
CA TRP A 3 -0.81 -24.04 4.91
C TRP A 3 -1.48 -23.92 6.28
N GLU A 4 -1.02 -22.96 7.07
CA GLU A 4 -1.60 -22.62 8.36
C GLU A 4 -2.37 -21.31 8.24
N HIS A 5 -3.61 -21.29 8.75
CA HIS A 5 -4.42 -20.08 8.76
C HIS A 5 -4.05 -19.20 9.95
N LEU A 6 -3.41 -18.08 9.68
CA LEU A 6 -3.05 -17.09 10.70
C LEU A 6 -4.17 -16.06 10.86
N ALA A 7 -4.08 -15.24 11.92
CA ALA A 7 -4.99 -14.12 12.09
C ALA A 7 -4.82 -13.11 10.92
N PRO A 8 -5.90 -12.39 10.54
CA PRO A 8 -5.80 -11.36 9.51
C PRO A 8 -4.74 -10.32 9.83
N ALA A 9 -3.85 -10.05 8.87
CA ALA A 9 -2.73 -9.12 9.04
C ALA A 9 -3.19 -7.65 8.95
N ILE A 10 -4.12 -7.36 8.05
CA ILE A 10 -4.66 -6.02 7.82
C ILE A 10 -6.18 -6.15 7.77
N VAL A 11 -6.88 -5.48 8.68
CA VAL A 11 -8.35 -5.56 8.77
C VAL A 11 -8.99 -4.21 8.42
N ARG A 12 -10.25 -4.26 7.99
CA ARG A 12 -11.03 -3.05 7.70
C ARG A 12 -11.03 -2.10 8.90
N ASP A 13 -11.14 -0.82 8.61
CA ASP A 13 -11.24 0.24 9.61
C ASP A 13 -12.22 1.33 9.14
N THR A 14 -12.14 2.52 9.75
CA THR A 14 -13.01 3.65 9.40
C THR A 14 -12.78 4.18 7.98
N LEU A 15 -11.62 3.89 7.37
CA LEU A 15 -11.34 4.29 5.99
C LEU A 15 -12.03 3.39 4.97
N GLY A 16 -12.28 2.13 5.31
CA GLY A 16 -13.01 1.23 4.44
C GLY A 16 -12.58 -0.23 4.50
N HIS A 17 -13.06 -0.99 3.53
CA HIS A 17 -12.70 -2.38 3.33
C HIS A 17 -11.31 -2.49 2.71
N ILE A 18 -10.61 -3.57 3.02
CA ILE A 18 -9.27 -3.82 2.50
C ILE A 18 -9.36 -4.56 1.17
N PHE A 19 -8.90 -3.92 0.11
CA PHE A 19 -8.75 -4.51 -1.21
C PHE A 19 -7.29 -4.90 -1.44
N SER A 20 -7.02 -5.52 -2.57
CA SER A 20 -5.70 -6.01 -2.93
C SER A 20 -4.67 -4.89 -3.11
N GLY A 21 -3.42 -5.29 -3.11
CA GLY A 21 -2.28 -4.40 -3.32
C GLY A 21 -1.01 -5.20 -3.54
N SER A 22 0.11 -4.63 -3.15
CA SER A 22 1.42 -5.23 -3.28
C SER A 22 2.29 -4.93 -2.06
N SER A 23 3.39 -5.66 -1.94
CA SER A 23 4.34 -5.41 -0.88
C SER A 23 5.77 -5.39 -1.42
N ILE A 24 6.66 -4.75 -0.68
CA ILE A 24 8.09 -4.69 -0.98
C ILE A 24 8.86 -4.69 0.34
N VAL A 25 10.08 -5.22 0.31
CA VAL A 25 10.99 -5.18 1.46
C VAL A 25 11.90 -3.98 1.31
N ASP A 26 11.91 -3.11 2.31
CA ASP A 26 12.77 -1.92 2.35
C ASP A 26 14.14 -2.30 2.93
N GLN A 27 15.03 -2.80 2.09
CA GLN A 27 16.33 -3.29 2.50
C GLN A 27 17.27 -2.18 3.02
N GLU A 28 17.11 -0.98 2.53
CA GLU A 28 18.00 0.13 2.82
C GLU A 28 17.41 1.16 3.78
N ASN A 29 16.27 0.85 4.36
CA ASN A 29 15.58 1.75 5.31
C ASN A 29 15.26 3.12 4.72
N VAL A 30 14.86 3.17 3.46
CA VAL A 30 14.51 4.43 2.78
C VAL A 30 13.24 5.04 3.38
N ALA A 31 12.27 4.20 3.75
CA ALA A 31 11.02 4.65 4.36
C ALA A 31 11.17 5.07 5.84
N GLY A 32 12.25 4.66 6.50
CA GLY A 32 12.54 5.09 7.86
C GLY A 32 11.95 4.22 8.98
N TYR A 33 11.36 3.07 8.66
CA TYR A 33 10.78 2.16 9.67
C TYR A 33 11.76 1.08 10.15
N GLY A 34 12.94 1.02 9.57
CA GLY A 34 13.97 0.03 9.87
C GLY A 34 14.37 -0.79 8.65
N THR A 35 15.60 -1.30 8.67
CA THR A 35 16.12 -2.15 7.59
C THR A 35 15.34 -3.45 7.53
N GLY A 36 14.94 -3.87 6.33
CA GLY A 36 14.22 -5.11 6.11
C GLY A 36 12.73 -5.05 6.46
N THR A 37 12.18 -3.85 6.70
CA THR A 37 10.75 -3.67 6.93
C THR A 37 9.96 -4.06 5.69
N ILE A 38 8.90 -4.82 5.88
CA ILE A 38 7.95 -5.11 4.80
C ILE A 38 6.95 -3.96 4.73
N LEU A 39 6.86 -3.31 3.56
CA LEU A 39 5.88 -2.27 3.28
C LEU A 39 4.75 -2.88 2.47
N ALA A 40 3.53 -2.81 2.96
CA ALA A 40 2.35 -3.29 2.27
C ALA A 40 1.51 -2.11 1.80
N PHE A 41 1.33 -2.00 0.49
CA PHE A 41 0.49 -0.97 -0.14
C PHE A 41 -0.81 -1.63 -0.58
N TYR A 42 -1.93 -1.05 -0.20
CA TYR A 42 -3.24 -1.64 -0.45
C TYR A 42 -4.28 -0.57 -0.74
N THR A 43 -5.36 -0.98 -1.38
CA THR A 43 -6.52 -0.12 -1.60
C THR A 43 -7.49 -0.28 -0.44
N SER A 44 -7.96 0.83 0.10
CA SER A 44 -9.08 0.86 1.04
C SER A 44 -10.29 1.45 0.33
N ALA A 45 -11.44 0.81 0.47
CA ALA A 45 -12.64 1.16 -0.28
C ALA A 45 -13.83 1.38 0.63
N SER A 46 -14.53 2.50 0.45
CA SER A 46 -15.77 2.81 1.15
C SER A 46 -16.66 3.72 0.30
N ASP A 47 -17.93 3.79 0.65
CA ASP A 47 -18.86 4.71 -0.01
C ASP A 47 -18.47 6.17 0.23
N LYS A 48 -17.94 6.47 1.41
CA LYS A 48 -17.53 7.83 1.80
C LYS A 48 -16.26 8.28 1.10
N ASN A 49 -15.24 7.42 1.07
CA ASN A 49 -13.90 7.79 0.60
C ASN A 49 -13.60 7.32 -0.83
N GLY A 50 -14.45 6.46 -1.40
CA GLY A 50 -14.13 5.79 -2.65
C GLY A 50 -12.97 4.82 -2.46
N GLN A 51 -12.14 4.67 -3.48
CA GLN A 51 -10.94 3.84 -3.43
C GLN A 51 -9.72 4.73 -3.23
N ILE A 52 -9.02 4.49 -2.15
CA ILE A 52 -7.83 5.26 -1.73
C ILE A 52 -6.69 4.29 -1.47
N GLN A 53 -5.44 4.77 -1.61
CA GLN A 53 -4.27 3.93 -1.39
C GLN A 53 -3.70 4.16 0.00
N CYS A 54 -3.36 3.08 0.68
CA CYS A 54 -2.91 3.07 2.06
C CYS A 54 -1.62 2.25 2.21
N LEU A 55 -0.94 2.47 3.32
CA LEU A 55 0.31 1.80 3.69
C LEU A 55 0.15 1.15 5.07
N ALA A 56 0.68 -0.06 5.18
CA ALA A 56 0.97 -0.70 6.45
C ALA A 56 2.39 -1.25 6.41
N TYR A 57 3.02 -1.44 7.55
CA TYR A 57 4.39 -1.93 7.61
C TYR A 57 4.55 -3.01 8.69
N SER A 58 5.52 -3.89 8.48
CA SER A 58 5.84 -4.98 9.40
C SER A 58 7.34 -5.00 9.70
N ASN A 59 7.67 -5.09 10.98
CA ASN A 59 9.04 -5.24 11.46
C ASN A 59 9.34 -6.66 12.01
N ASP A 60 8.40 -7.58 11.84
CA ASP A 60 8.50 -8.96 12.36
C ASP A 60 8.31 -10.02 11.27
N ASN A 61 8.83 -9.74 10.07
CA ASN A 61 8.76 -10.63 8.91
C ASN A 61 7.32 -10.94 8.45
N GLY A 62 6.42 -9.97 8.58
CA GLY A 62 5.05 -10.11 8.10
C GLY A 62 4.09 -10.79 9.08
N ARG A 63 4.50 -11.05 10.31
CA ARG A 63 3.61 -11.64 11.31
C ARG A 63 2.55 -10.67 11.78
N THR A 64 2.94 -9.41 12.02
CA THR A 64 2.01 -8.33 12.36
C THR A 64 2.28 -7.10 11.50
N PHE A 65 1.23 -6.34 11.20
CA PHE A 65 1.32 -5.11 10.44
C PHE A 65 0.76 -3.94 11.23
N THR A 66 1.44 -2.80 11.16
CA THR A 66 0.98 -1.54 11.70
C THR A 66 0.55 -0.64 10.56
N LYS A 67 -0.67 -0.14 10.59
CA LYS A 67 -1.15 0.82 9.59
C LYS A 67 -0.47 2.17 9.80
N TYR A 68 -0.09 2.81 8.69
CA TYR A 68 0.45 4.16 8.73
C TYR A 68 -0.59 5.12 9.32
N ASP A 69 -0.20 5.91 10.30
CA ASP A 69 -1.12 6.78 11.06
C ASP A 69 -1.70 7.93 10.23
N LYS A 70 -1.03 8.28 9.12
CA LYS A 70 -1.47 9.35 8.22
C LYS A 70 -2.10 8.82 6.93
N ASN A 71 -2.58 7.57 6.93
CA ASN A 71 -3.33 7.06 5.78
C ASN A 71 -4.56 7.91 5.48
N PRO A 72 -4.96 8.06 4.22
CA PRO A 72 -4.39 7.47 3.02
C PRO A 72 -3.15 8.21 2.53
N ILE A 73 -2.26 7.48 1.84
CA ILE A 73 -1.08 8.08 1.21
C ILE A 73 -1.37 8.67 -0.17
N LEU A 74 -2.45 8.23 -0.80
CA LEU A 74 -2.83 8.70 -2.15
C LEU A 74 -4.34 8.64 -2.33
N ARG A 75 -4.90 9.71 -2.87
CA ARG A 75 -6.31 9.80 -3.29
C ARG A 75 -6.37 10.12 -4.77
N SER A 76 -7.43 9.69 -5.45
CA SER A 76 -7.68 10.13 -6.82
C SER A 76 -8.14 11.59 -6.81
N SER A 77 -7.47 12.43 -7.59
CA SER A 77 -7.80 13.86 -7.70
C SER A 77 -9.09 14.12 -8.48
N ASP A 78 -9.46 13.19 -9.37
CA ASP A 78 -10.62 13.32 -10.25
C ASP A 78 -11.76 12.36 -9.89
N ARG A 79 -11.72 11.79 -8.70
CA ARG A 79 -12.76 10.89 -8.15
C ARG A 79 -13.09 9.71 -9.07
N ARG A 80 -12.06 9.10 -9.64
CA ARG A 80 -12.23 7.87 -10.44
C ARG A 80 -12.97 6.82 -9.63
N LYS A 81 -13.89 6.11 -10.29
CA LYS A 81 -14.66 5.04 -9.68
C LYS A 81 -13.76 3.88 -9.27
N ASP A 82 -12.88 3.47 -10.18
CA ASP A 82 -11.91 2.41 -9.98
C ASP A 82 -10.52 3.03 -9.87
N PHE A 83 -9.91 2.95 -8.67
CA PHE A 83 -8.60 3.50 -8.37
C PHE A 83 -7.94 2.58 -7.35
N ARG A 84 -7.30 1.51 -7.85
CA ARG A 84 -6.88 0.39 -7.00
C ARG A 84 -5.69 -0.37 -7.54
N ASP A 85 -5.30 -1.43 -6.80
CA ASP A 85 -4.22 -2.36 -7.11
C ASP A 85 -2.87 -1.67 -7.21
N PRO A 86 -2.40 -1.02 -6.11
CA PRO A 86 -1.13 -0.32 -6.13
C PRO A 86 0.04 -1.31 -6.22
N LYS A 87 0.96 -1.03 -7.14
CA LYS A 87 2.24 -1.70 -7.24
C LYS A 87 3.34 -0.67 -7.01
N VAL A 88 4.21 -0.92 -6.03
CA VAL A 88 5.27 0.01 -5.65
C VAL A 88 6.62 -0.66 -5.87
N PHE A 89 7.57 0.11 -6.41
CA PHE A 89 8.96 -0.32 -6.56
C PHE A 89 9.91 0.85 -6.37
N TRP A 90 11.16 0.51 -6.03
CA TRP A 90 12.22 1.50 -5.89
C TRP A 90 12.86 1.77 -7.25
N TYR A 91 12.89 3.03 -7.66
CA TYR A 91 13.52 3.47 -8.91
C TYR A 91 14.87 4.10 -8.59
N ALA A 92 15.92 3.29 -8.65
CA ALA A 92 17.27 3.70 -8.26
C ALA A 92 17.82 4.90 -9.04
N PRO A 93 17.67 4.98 -10.40
CA PRO A 93 18.19 6.14 -11.15
C PRO A 93 17.61 7.47 -10.70
N GLY A 94 16.33 7.49 -10.27
CA GLY A 94 15.69 8.69 -9.77
C GLY A 94 15.71 8.85 -8.25
N ASN A 95 16.25 7.84 -7.55
CA ASN A 95 16.31 7.80 -6.09
C ASN A 95 14.96 8.06 -5.43
N LYS A 96 13.92 7.37 -5.90
CA LYS A 96 12.54 7.56 -5.45
C LYS A 96 11.71 6.29 -5.58
N TRP A 97 10.59 6.25 -4.88
CA TRP A 97 9.58 5.20 -5.06
C TRP A 97 8.67 5.56 -6.23
N ILE A 98 8.28 4.56 -6.99
CA ILE A 98 7.28 4.69 -8.05
C ILE A 98 6.10 3.81 -7.67
N MET A 99 4.90 4.37 -7.75
CA MET A 99 3.65 3.64 -7.55
C MET A 99 2.85 3.63 -8.85
N ILE A 100 2.38 2.47 -9.25
CA ILE A 100 1.46 2.30 -10.38
C ILE A 100 0.11 1.92 -9.83
N VAL A 101 -0.94 2.62 -10.25
CA VAL A 101 -2.32 2.38 -9.80
C VAL A 101 -3.21 2.21 -11.03
N ALA A 102 -4.09 1.21 -10.99
CA ALA A 102 -5.13 1.05 -12.01
C ALA A 102 -6.24 2.08 -11.76
N ALA A 103 -6.47 2.95 -12.73
CA ALA A 103 -7.44 4.04 -12.64
C ALA A 103 -8.42 3.95 -13.82
N ASP A 104 -9.55 3.28 -13.61
CA ASP A 104 -10.56 2.95 -14.64
C ASP A 104 -9.91 2.22 -15.83
N LYS A 105 -9.75 2.90 -16.96
CA LYS A 105 -9.20 2.32 -18.21
C LYS A 105 -7.73 2.66 -18.45
N GLU A 106 -7.07 3.28 -17.47
CA GLU A 106 -5.67 3.72 -17.61
C GLU A 106 -4.82 3.26 -16.44
N MET A 107 -3.50 3.32 -16.60
CA MET A 107 -2.53 3.10 -15.52
C MET A 107 -1.90 4.45 -15.18
N ARG A 108 -1.92 4.81 -13.90
CA ARG A 108 -1.31 6.05 -13.43
C ARG A 108 -0.05 5.77 -12.66
N PHE A 109 0.96 6.59 -12.91
CA PHE A 109 2.25 6.53 -12.25
C PHE A 109 2.40 7.72 -11.31
N TYR A 110 2.85 7.44 -10.10
CA TYR A 110 3.12 8.45 -9.08
C TYR A 110 4.54 8.24 -8.57
N ASP A 111 5.23 9.33 -8.23
CA ASP A 111 6.54 9.23 -7.60
C ASP A 111 6.53 9.88 -6.22
N SER A 112 7.39 9.35 -5.35
CA SER A 112 7.60 9.93 -4.02
C SER A 112 8.53 11.13 -4.12
N GLU A 113 8.31 12.08 -3.26
CA GLU A 113 9.21 13.23 -3.11
C GLU A 113 10.35 12.94 -2.15
#